data_08708a904060797604961642146c97ac
#
_entry.id   08708a904060797604961642146c97ac
#
_cell.length_a   1.000
_cell.length_b   1.000
_cell.length_c   1.000
_cell.angle_alpha   90.00
_cell.angle_beta   90.00
_cell.angle_gamma   90.00
#
_symmetry.space_group_name_H-M   'P 1'
#
loop_
_entity.id
_entity.type
_entity.pdbx_description
1 polymer ?
#
loop_
_entity_poly.entity_id
_entity_poly.type
_entity_poly.pdbx_seq_one_letter_code
_entity_poly.pdbx_strand_id
1 'polypeptide(L)'
;HVTTVAFGGGELLLVSPAARSPGDRIRLRLQARDVSLALEAPASTSILNVLPATVAALSEDSPGQWMVALDMGGVRVLARITQRSATALDIAPGKAVLAQIKGIAVVN
;
A
#
# COMPACT_ATOMS: atom_id res chain seq x y z
N HIS A 1 -1.99 12.19 -17.20
CA HIS A 1 -1.48 13.11 -16.19
C HIS A 1 -1.04 12.37 -14.95
N VAL A 2 0.03 12.84 -14.34
CA VAL A 2 0.51 12.34 -13.06
C VAL A 2 0.15 13.38 -12.00
N THR A 3 -0.55 12.93 -10.97
CA THR A 3 -0.99 13.77 -9.86
C THR A 3 -0.39 13.25 -8.56
N THR A 4 0.14 14.16 -7.74
CA THR A 4 0.59 13.83 -6.40
C THR A 4 -0.57 14.05 -5.43
N VAL A 5 -0.88 13.02 -4.64
CA VAL A 5 -1.96 13.06 -3.66
C VAL A 5 -1.36 12.92 -2.26
N ALA A 6 -1.60 13.91 -1.41
CA ALA A 6 -1.15 13.89 -0.02
C ALA A 6 -2.19 13.22 0.88
N PHE A 7 -1.72 12.44 1.83
CA PHE A 7 -2.56 11.83 2.87
C PHE A 7 -1.70 11.63 4.14
N GLY A 8 -2.28 11.09 5.21
CA GLY A 8 -1.59 10.94 6.48
C GLY A 8 -0.31 10.09 6.42
N GLY A 9 -0.23 9.13 5.51
CA GLY A 9 0.93 8.25 5.36
C GLY A 9 2.00 8.75 4.40
N GLY A 10 1.82 9.92 3.79
CA GLY A 10 2.78 10.46 2.83
C GLY A 10 2.11 10.95 1.55
N GLU A 11 2.74 10.67 0.42
CA GLU A 11 2.26 11.08 -0.88
C GLU A 11 2.20 9.91 -1.82
N LEU A 12 1.15 9.86 -2.64
CA LEU A 12 0.98 8.86 -3.70
C LEU A 12 1.01 9.55 -5.05
N LEU A 13 1.63 8.88 -6.02
CA LEU A 13 1.57 9.29 -7.42
C LEU A 13 0.40 8.57 -8.08
N LEU A 14 -0.48 9.35 -8.66
CA LEU A 14 -1.67 8.85 -9.32
C LEU A 14 -1.59 9.19 -10.81
N VAL A 15 -1.72 8.18 -11.66
CA VAL A 15 -1.87 8.40 -13.11
C VAL A 15 -3.37 8.53 -13.39
N SER A 16 -3.77 9.66 -13.89
CA SER A 16 -5.17 9.99 -14.12
C SER A 16 -5.37 10.47 -15.55
N PRO A 17 -6.51 10.16 -16.21
CA PRO A 17 -6.81 10.67 -17.54
C PRO A 17 -7.08 12.17 -17.56
N ALA A 18 -7.35 12.78 -16.41
CA ALA A 18 -7.63 14.21 -16.29
C ALA A 18 -6.75 14.86 -15.23
N ALA A 19 -6.34 16.09 -15.49
CA ALA A 19 -5.61 16.89 -14.52
C ALA A 19 -6.52 17.26 -13.34
N ARG A 20 -5.93 17.37 -12.16
CA ARG A 20 -6.62 17.80 -10.93
C ARG A 20 -6.00 19.08 -10.43
N SER A 21 -6.82 19.95 -9.83
CA SER A 21 -6.35 21.21 -9.26
C SER A 21 -5.80 20.98 -7.85
N PRO A 22 -4.74 21.72 -7.44
CA PRO A 22 -4.27 21.66 -6.06
C PRO A 22 -5.39 22.00 -5.07
N GLY A 23 -5.46 21.24 -3.98
CA GLY A 23 -6.50 21.42 -2.98
C GLY A 23 -7.76 20.59 -3.22
N ASP A 24 -7.92 19.98 -4.38
CA ASP A 24 -9.03 19.07 -4.64
C ASP A 24 -8.96 17.88 -3.68
N ARG A 25 -10.10 17.54 -3.12
CA ARG A 25 -10.22 16.32 -2.34
C ARG A 25 -10.62 15.19 -3.26
N ILE A 26 -9.85 14.11 -3.22
CA ILE A 26 -10.17 12.92 -4.00
C ILE A 26 -10.24 11.71 -3.08
N ARG A 27 -11.08 10.77 -3.46
CA ARG A 27 -11.22 9.51 -2.75
C ARG A 27 -10.55 8.42 -3.56
N LEU A 28 -9.62 7.72 -2.94
CA LEU A 28 -8.88 6.64 -3.58
C LEU A 28 -9.30 5.30 -2.99
N ARG A 29 -9.28 4.28 -3.82
CA ARG A 29 -9.47 2.91 -3.40
C ARG A 29 -8.22 2.11 -3.73
N LEU A 30 -7.66 1.45 -2.72
CA LEU A 30 -6.56 0.52 -2.86
C LEU A 30 -7.10 -0.88 -2.63
N GLN A 31 -6.89 -1.77 -3.62
CA GLN A 31 -7.24 -3.17 -3.44
C GLN A 31 -6.08 -3.88 -2.76
N ALA A 32 -6.40 -4.71 -1.77
CA ALA A 32 -5.36 -5.41 -1.00
C ALA A 32 -4.42 -6.22 -1.88
N ARG A 33 -4.92 -6.80 -2.96
CA ARG A 33 -4.11 -7.58 -3.91
C ARG A 33 -3.08 -6.73 -4.68
N ASP A 34 -3.27 -5.40 -4.71
CA ASP A 34 -2.35 -4.47 -5.37
C ASP A 34 -1.34 -3.85 -4.41
N VAL A 35 -1.35 -4.28 -3.15
CA VAL A 35 -0.41 -3.83 -2.13
C VAL A 35 0.46 -5.00 -1.74
N SER A 36 1.76 -4.87 -1.98
CA SER A 36 2.76 -5.86 -1.59
C SER A 36 3.70 -5.26 -0.56
N LEU A 37 4.51 -6.10 0.06
CA LEU A 37 5.41 -5.68 1.14
C LEU A 37 6.86 -5.94 0.77
N ALA A 38 7.73 -5.04 1.22
CA ALA A 38 9.17 -5.20 1.12
C ALA A 38 9.81 -4.74 2.42
N LEU A 39 10.98 -5.26 2.75
CA LEU A 39 11.75 -4.82 3.93
C LEU A 39 12.72 -3.71 3.59
N GLU A 40 13.14 -3.64 2.33
CA GLU A 40 14.07 -2.64 1.82
C GLU A 40 13.51 -2.01 0.56
N ALA A 41 13.90 -0.77 0.29
CA ALA A 41 13.51 -0.11 -0.93
C ALA A 41 14.05 -0.86 -2.15
N PRO A 42 13.20 -1.19 -3.14
CA PRO A 42 13.66 -1.91 -4.32
C PRO A 42 14.60 -1.04 -5.15
N ALA A 43 15.68 -1.65 -5.65
CA ALA A 43 16.69 -0.94 -6.44
C ALA A 43 16.19 -0.60 -7.84
N SER A 44 15.37 -1.47 -8.42
CA SER A 44 14.80 -1.26 -9.77
C SER A 44 13.39 -1.83 -9.78
N THR A 45 12.41 -0.98 -10.05
CA THR A 45 11.01 -1.41 -10.07
C THR A 45 10.18 -0.47 -10.93
N SER A 46 9.13 -1.01 -11.52
CA SER A 46 8.11 -0.22 -12.20
C SER A 46 7.02 0.30 -11.24
N ILE A 47 7.09 -0.11 -9.98
CA ILE A 47 6.14 0.35 -8.97
C ILE A 47 6.56 1.74 -8.50
N LEU A 48 5.68 2.73 -8.67
CA LEU A 48 5.97 4.13 -8.35
C LEU A 48 5.72 4.49 -6.90
N ASN A 49 4.84 3.77 -6.21
CA ASN A 49 4.41 4.10 -4.86
C ASN A 49 4.94 3.09 -3.87
N VAL A 50 5.99 3.49 -3.13
CA VAL A 50 6.60 2.70 -2.07
C VAL A 50 6.64 3.56 -0.82
N LEU A 51 5.91 3.17 0.21
CA LEU A 51 5.71 3.99 1.40
C LEU A 51 5.97 3.21 2.69
N PRO A 52 6.54 3.85 3.71
CA PRO A 52 6.71 3.20 4.99
C PRO A 52 5.38 2.90 5.66
N ALA A 53 5.31 1.76 6.33
CA ALA A 53 4.13 1.32 7.05
C ALA A 53 4.55 0.45 8.23
N THR A 54 3.65 0.27 9.18
CA THR A 54 3.83 -0.64 10.30
C THR A 54 2.73 -1.68 10.26
N VAL A 55 3.10 -2.94 10.45
CA VAL A 55 2.12 -4.02 10.50
C VAL A 55 1.30 -3.88 11.79
N ALA A 56 -0.02 -3.76 11.65
CA ALA A 56 -0.92 -3.65 12.80
C ALA A 56 -1.52 -5.00 13.18
N ALA A 57 -1.88 -5.83 12.19
CA ALA A 57 -2.49 -7.12 12.43
C ALA A 57 -2.36 -8.02 11.20
N LEU A 58 -2.48 -9.33 11.41
CA LEU A 58 -2.55 -10.31 10.34
C LEU A 58 -3.72 -11.25 10.60
N SER A 59 -4.37 -11.69 9.54
CA SER A 59 -5.38 -12.72 9.60
C SER A 59 -5.33 -13.57 8.35
N GLU A 60 -5.63 -14.86 8.49
CA GLU A 60 -5.75 -15.74 7.34
C GLU A 60 -7.03 -15.40 6.60
N ASP A 61 -6.90 -15.10 5.31
CA ASP A 61 -8.03 -14.72 4.45
C ASP A 61 -8.64 -15.96 3.79
N SER A 62 -7.76 -16.83 3.29
CA SER A 62 -8.11 -18.12 2.71
C SER A 62 -6.88 -19.01 2.82
N PRO A 63 -6.98 -20.33 2.59
CA PRO A 63 -5.82 -21.20 2.71
C PRO A 63 -4.63 -20.69 1.92
N GLY A 64 -3.52 -20.45 2.61
CA GLY A 64 -2.30 -19.97 2.00
C GLY A 64 -2.26 -18.46 1.69
N GLN A 65 -3.30 -17.71 2.04
CA GLN A 65 -3.40 -16.27 1.81
C GLN A 65 -3.64 -15.52 3.11
N TRP A 66 -2.88 -14.46 3.34
CA TRP A 66 -2.98 -13.64 4.53
C TRP A 66 -3.37 -12.23 4.21
N MET A 67 -4.22 -11.65 5.03
CA MET A 67 -4.55 -10.24 4.99
C MET A 67 -3.74 -9.53 6.06
N VAL A 68 -2.96 -8.55 5.67
CA VAL A 68 -2.13 -7.76 6.56
C VAL A 68 -2.71 -6.36 6.66
N ALA A 69 -3.05 -5.95 7.87
CA ALA A 69 -3.49 -4.59 8.12
C ALA A 69 -2.25 -3.74 8.43
N LEU A 70 -2.09 -2.67 7.68
CA LEU A 70 -0.97 -1.75 7.78
C LEU A 70 -1.43 -0.41 8.35
N ASP A 71 -0.60 0.18 9.19
CA ASP A 71 -0.77 1.55 9.62
C ASP A 71 0.24 2.41 8.83
N MET A 72 -0.28 3.35 8.07
CA MET A 72 0.49 4.28 7.25
C MET A 72 0.18 5.70 7.69
N GLY A 73 0.87 6.16 8.75
CA GLY A 73 0.66 7.51 9.27
C GLY A 73 -0.75 7.75 9.79
N GLY A 74 -1.35 6.75 10.45
CA GLY A 74 -2.71 6.83 10.97
C GLY A 74 -3.78 6.36 9.97
N VAL A 75 -3.40 6.07 8.74
CA VAL A 75 -4.32 5.56 7.72
C VAL A 75 -4.17 4.04 7.63
N ARG A 76 -5.28 3.33 7.67
CA ARG A 76 -5.30 1.87 7.59
C ARG A 76 -5.34 1.44 6.12
N VAL A 77 -4.39 0.59 5.73
CA VAL A 77 -4.30 0.02 4.38
C VAL A 77 -4.19 -1.50 4.52
N LEU A 78 -4.82 -2.23 3.63
CA LEU A 78 -4.76 -3.69 3.62
C LEU A 78 -3.84 -4.17 2.51
N ALA A 79 -3.02 -5.17 2.82
CA ALA A 79 -2.19 -5.88 1.85
C ALA A 79 -2.55 -7.37 1.91
N ARG A 80 -2.62 -8.01 0.75
CA ARG A 80 -2.86 -9.45 0.65
C ARG A 80 -1.58 -10.12 0.19
N ILE A 81 -1.07 -11.02 1.01
CA ILE A 81 0.19 -11.71 0.71
C ILE A 81 0.03 -13.22 0.89
N THR A 82 0.94 -13.98 0.31
CA THR A 82 0.94 -15.43 0.48
C THR A 82 1.52 -15.79 1.85
N GLN A 83 1.13 -16.97 2.35
CA GLN A 83 1.74 -17.55 3.56
C GLN A 83 3.26 -17.61 3.42
N ARG A 84 3.73 -18.01 2.25
CA ARG A 84 5.17 -18.11 1.99
C ARG A 84 5.87 -16.76 2.14
N SER A 85 5.28 -15.70 1.60
CA SER A 85 5.84 -14.34 1.75
C SER A 85 5.80 -13.87 3.20
N ALA A 86 4.71 -14.14 3.91
CA ALA A 86 4.60 -13.77 5.32
C ALA A 86 5.69 -14.43 6.16
N THR A 87 5.98 -15.69 5.90
CA THR A 87 7.05 -16.42 6.58
C THR A 87 8.42 -15.91 6.18
N ALA A 88 8.66 -15.74 4.88
CA ALA A 88 9.97 -15.31 4.37
C ALA A 88 10.36 -13.91 4.87
N LEU A 89 9.39 -13.00 4.99
CA LEU A 89 9.60 -11.64 5.48
C LEU A 89 9.42 -11.50 6.98
N ASP A 90 9.05 -12.58 7.66
CA ASP A 90 8.82 -12.57 9.10
C ASP A 90 7.80 -11.48 9.51
N ILE A 91 6.68 -11.44 8.80
CA ILE A 91 5.64 -10.44 9.02
C ILE A 91 4.93 -10.71 10.35
N ALA A 92 4.92 -9.71 11.21
CA ALA A 92 4.30 -9.79 12.53
C ALA A 92 3.84 -8.39 12.97
N PRO A 93 2.85 -8.30 13.87
CA PRO A 93 2.43 -7.00 14.40
C PRO A 93 3.60 -6.21 14.97
N GLY A 94 3.65 -4.92 14.65
CA GLY A 94 4.71 -4.01 15.09
C GLY A 94 5.90 -3.92 14.15
N LYS A 95 5.98 -4.78 13.14
CA LYS A 95 7.10 -4.75 12.21
C LYS A 95 7.00 -3.58 11.24
N ALA A 96 8.12 -2.87 11.06
CA ALA A 96 8.24 -1.83 10.04
C ALA A 96 8.48 -2.47 8.68
N VAL A 97 7.70 -2.07 7.69
CA VAL A 97 7.79 -2.57 6.31
C VAL A 97 7.63 -1.42 5.34
N LEU A 98 7.88 -1.70 4.06
CA LEU A 98 7.54 -0.80 2.97
C LEU A 98 6.34 -1.39 2.23
N ALA A 99 5.31 -0.58 2.05
CA ALA A 99 4.14 -0.95 1.26
C ALA A 99 4.39 -0.50 -0.18
N GLN A 100 4.29 -1.45 -1.10
CA GLN A 100 4.43 -1.23 -2.54
C GLN A 100 3.04 -1.26 -3.15
N ILE A 101 2.57 -0.11 -3.64
CA ILE A 101 1.21 0.04 -4.14
C ILE A 101 1.24 0.11 -5.65
N LYS A 102 0.71 -0.93 -6.30
CA LYS A 102 0.73 -1.05 -7.75
C LYS A 102 -0.50 -0.43 -8.41
N GLY A 103 -1.67 -0.67 -7.84
CA GLY A 103 -2.93 -0.19 -8.42
C GLY A 103 -3.65 0.77 -7.50
N ILE A 104 -4.12 1.88 -8.05
CA ILE A 104 -4.90 2.89 -7.32
C ILE A 104 -6.07 3.29 -8.21
N ALA A 105 -7.29 3.26 -7.65
CA ALA A 105 -8.48 3.74 -8.34
C ALA A 105 -9.00 5.01 -7.67
N VAL A 106 -9.44 5.96 -8.48
CA VAL A 106 -10.17 7.13 -8.01
C VAL A 106 -11.64 6.76 -7.90
N VAL A 107 -12.23 7.05 -6.75
CA VAL A 107 -13.64 6.80 -6.47
C VAL A 107 -14.29 8.14 -6.18
N ASN A 108 -15.30 8.50 -6.97
CA ASN A 108 -16.03 9.75 -6.79
C ASN A 108 -17.33 9.52 -5.99
#